data_67717f980442c4f1c219d77abd770515
#
_entry.id   67717f980442c4f1c219d77abd770515
#
_cell.length_a   1.000
_cell.length_b   1.000
_cell.length_c   1.000
_cell.angle_alpha   90.00
_cell.angle_beta   90.00
_cell.angle_gamma   90.00
#
_symmetry.space_group_name_H-M   'P 1'
#
loop_
_entity.id
_entity.type
_entity.pdbx_description
1 polymer ?
#
loop_
_entity_poly.entity_id
_entity_poly.type
_entity_poly.pdbx_seq_one_letter_code
_entity_poly.pdbx_strand_id
1 'polypeptide(L)'
;MDIGTALRHLRDDLGLTQKQMIQGTKITVSHYSKLEKGQNRIFIENLVEILKQRNISLSYFVDHYLNDENSEKEVNYSEILNIAFYEKDKIAAEEIKRQIFSDKSSSNELRDRATLIVDMIDNQGQSNVDARIINSIFKHDNWTQYDEAIILLSNIIRTSNVLNMSPLVLTLIRKYKDLDKEKIEKQRRLATVGINYLFNFRKLSKEFNKTVLKIISWIKTTSIVPELGIIRELNAYFLAVYEGNISVSTNIKNVLKISGYQNLANDLPN
;
A
#
# COMPACT_ATOMS: atom_id res chain seq x y z
N MET A 1 -0.31 -22.59 -0.09
CA MET A 1 -1.14 -23.80 0.26
C MET A 1 -2.12 -24.08 -0.87
N ASP A 2 -2.51 -25.36 -1.15
CA ASP A 2 -3.55 -25.65 -2.15
C ASP A 2 -4.97 -25.44 -1.59
N ILE A 3 -5.94 -25.17 -2.47
CA ILE A 3 -7.32 -24.81 -2.07
C ILE A 3 -8.00 -25.93 -1.27
N GLY A 4 -7.69 -27.22 -1.56
CA GLY A 4 -8.28 -28.35 -0.85
C GLY A 4 -7.83 -28.43 0.59
N THR A 5 -6.54 -28.25 0.83
CA THR A 5 -5.96 -28.15 2.19
C THR A 5 -6.50 -26.93 2.95
N ALA A 6 -6.63 -25.78 2.28
CA ALA A 6 -7.20 -24.57 2.86
C ALA A 6 -8.67 -24.77 3.27
N LEU A 7 -9.48 -25.42 2.44
CA LEU A 7 -10.87 -25.76 2.77
C LEU A 7 -10.97 -26.72 3.96
N ARG A 8 -10.03 -27.66 4.06
CA ARG A 8 -9.97 -28.58 5.21
C ARG A 8 -9.66 -27.79 6.50
N HIS A 9 -8.66 -26.92 6.50
CA HIS A 9 -8.33 -26.09 7.66
C HIS A 9 -9.51 -25.23 8.09
N LEU A 10 -10.14 -24.52 7.13
CA LEU A 10 -11.35 -23.75 7.40
C LEU A 10 -12.45 -24.61 8.05
N ARG A 11 -12.71 -25.80 7.52
CA ARG A 11 -13.72 -26.71 8.06
C ARG A 11 -13.38 -27.17 9.49
N ASP A 12 -12.10 -27.51 9.72
CA ASP A 12 -11.63 -27.96 11.03
C ASP A 12 -11.72 -26.82 12.07
N ASP A 13 -11.38 -25.59 11.69
CA ASP A 13 -11.53 -24.38 12.52
C ASP A 13 -12.99 -24.08 12.88
N LEU A 14 -13.91 -24.34 11.96
CA LEU A 14 -15.35 -24.22 12.19
C LEU A 14 -15.94 -25.40 12.98
N GLY A 15 -15.16 -26.44 13.29
CA GLY A 15 -15.61 -27.64 13.98
C GLY A 15 -16.64 -28.45 13.18
N LEU A 16 -16.64 -28.36 11.85
CA LEU A 16 -17.64 -28.97 10.99
C LEU A 16 -17.17 -30.32 10.42
N THR A 17 -18.12 -31.26 10.26
CA THR A 17 -17.91 -32.44 9.42
C THR A 17 -17.95 -32.09 7.93
N GLN A 18 -17.36 -32.92 7.08
CA GLN A 18 -17.41 -32.73 5.61
C GLN A 18 -18.85 -32.56 5.09
N LYS A 19 -19.79 -33.34 5.63
CA LYS A 19 -21.22 -33.25 5.27
C LYS A 19 -21.81 -31.91 5.67
N GLN A 20 -21.49 -31.41 6.85
CA GLN A 20 -21.95 -30.09 7.32
C GLN A 20 -21.33 -28.97 6.50
N MET A 21 -20.05 -29.06 6.13
CA MET A 21 -19.37 -28.03 5.38
C MET A 21 -20.01 -27.75 4.01
N ILE A 22 -20.54 -28.78 3.35
CA ILE A 22 -21.19 -28.66 2.03
C ILE A 22 -22.72 -28.57 2.09
N GLN A 23 -23.30 -28.54 3.27
CA GLN A 23 -24.74 -28.44 3.43
C GLN A 23 -25.29 -27.17 2.77
N GLY A 24 -26.28 -27.31 1.91
CA GLY A 24 -26.84 -26.20 1.13
C GLY A 24 -26.14 -25.97 -0.21
N THR A 25 -25.15 -26.78 -0.58
CA THR A 25 -24.48 -26.77 -1.89
C THR A 25 -24.87 -27.96 -2.74
N LYS A 26 -24.53 -27.92 -4.05
CA LYS A 26 -24.71 -29.05 -4.97
C LYS A 26 -23.58 -30.10 -4.91
N ILE A 27 -22.63 -29.93 -4.02
CA ILE A 27 -21.42 -30.77 -3.94
C ILE A 27 -21.74 -32.01 -3.09
N THR A 28 -21.31 -33.17 -3.56
CA THR A 28 -21.42 -34.42 -2.80
C THR A 28 -20.28 -34.56 -1.79
N VAL A 29 -20.53 -35.29 -0.67
CA VAL A 29 -19.50 -35.55 0.35
C VAL A 29 -18.28 -36.26 -0.26
N SER A 30 -18.51 -37.22 -1.16
CA SER A 30 -17.42 -37.92 -1.86
C SER A 30 -16.55 -36.97 -2.70
N HIS A 31 -17.18 -36.03 -3.43
CA HIS A 31 -16.44 -35.02 -4.20
C HIS A 31 -15.67 -34.09 -3.28
N TYR A 32 -16.30 -33.58 -2.22
CA TYR A 32 -15.67 -32.71 -1.25
C TYR A 32 -14.46 -33.38 -0.54
N SER A 33 -14.61 -34.64 -0.16
CA SER A 33 -13.50 -35.42 0.44
C SER A 33 -12.29 -35.54 -0.50
N LYS A 34 -12.52 -35.68 -1.83
CA LYS A 34 -11.44 -35.69 -2.82
C LYS A 34 -10.82 -34.32 -3.01
N LEU A 35 -11.61 -33.24 -2.87
CA LEU A 35 -11.09 -31.87 -2.89
C LEU A 35 -10.14 -31.62 -1.73
N GLU A 36 -10.52 -31.96 -0.50
CA GLU A 36 -9.67 -31.81 0.70
C GLU A 36 -8.37 -32.61 0.64
N LYS A 37 -8.36 -33.71 -0.14
CA LYS A 37 -7.16 -34.54 -0.36
C LYS A 37 -6.30 -34.08 -1.56
N GLY A 38 -6.67 -32.99 -2.20
CA GLY A 38 -5.97 -32.50 -3.39
C GLY A 38 -6.11 -33.39 -4.63
N GLN A 39 -7.03 -34.37 -4.60
CA GLN A 39 -7.25 -35.32 -5.70
C GLN A 39 -8.11 -34.74 -6.83
N ASN A 40 -8.88 -33.70 -6.55
CA ASN A 40 -9.71 -33.02 -7.52
C ASN A 40 -9.47 -31.49 -7.44
N ARG A 41 -9.65 -30.81 -8.58
CA ARG A 41 -9.71 -29.35 -8.63
C ARG A 41 -11.12 -28.87 -8.30
N ILE A 42 -11.25 -27.72 -7.66
CA ILE A 42 -12.52 -27.05 -7.42
C ILE A 42 -12.71 -25.93 -8.45
N PHE A 43 -13.92 -25.82 -9.00
CA PHE A 43 -14.33 -24.65 -9.77
C PHE A 43 -14.63 -23.49 -8.82
N ILE A 44 -14.31 -22.27 -9.27
CA ILE A 44 -14.48 -21.06 -8.43
C ILE A 44 -15.94 -20.87 -7.96
N GLU A 45 -16.88 -21.25 -8.80
CA GLU A 45 -18.32 -21.16 -8.48
C GLU A 45 -18.67 -22.05 -7.28
N ASN A 46 -18.12 -23.28 -7.24
CA ASN A 46 -18.31 -24.22 -6.13
C ASN A 46 -17.64 -23.73 -4.85
N LEU A 47 -16.44 -23.15 -4.94
CA LEU A 47 -15.75 -22.53 -3.80
C LEU A 47 -16.60 -21.41 -3.22
N VAL A 48 -17.05 -20.48 -4.06
CA VAL A 48 -17.88 -19.34 -3.64
C VAL A 48 -19.21 -19.82 -3.03
N GLU A 49 -19.82 -20.90 -3.57
CA GLU A 49 -21.06 -21.47 -3.02
C GLU A 49 -20.81 -22.02 -1.61
N ILE A 50 -19.75 -22.81 -1.38
CA ILE A 50 -19.37 -23.31 -0.05
C ILE A 50 -19.19 -22.16 0.93
N LEU A 51 -18.37 -21.17 0.58
CA LEU A 51 -18.05 -20.05 1.45
C LEU A 51 -19.29 -19.22 1.81
N LYS A 52 -20.18 -18.96 0.84
CA LYS A 52 -21.45 -18.25 1.08
C LYS A 52 -22.33 -18.99 2.08
N GLN A 53 -22.43 -20.31 1.97
CA GLN A 53 -23.23 -21.10 2.92
C GLN A 53 -22.69 -21.05 4.35
N ARG A 54 -21.44 -20.66 4.52
CA ARG A 54 -20.76 -20.50 5.83
C ARG A 54 -20.62 -19.04 6.25
N ASN A 55 -21.21 -18.08 5.51
CA ASN A 55 -21.09 -16.65 5.72
C ASN A 55 -19.63 -16.13 5.72
N ILE A 56 -18.78 -16.76 4.90
CA ILE A 56 -17.36 -16.41 4.77
C ILE A 56 -17.16 -15.71 3.42
N SER A 57 -16.49 -14.56 3.44
CA SER A 57 -16.11 -13.87 2.22
C SER A 57 -14.93 -14.57 1.52
N LEU A 58 -14.89 -14.49 0.21
CA LEU A 58 -13.75 -15.04 -0.56
C LEU A 58 -12.44 -14.37 -0.16
N SER A 59 -12.44 -13.06 0.11
CA SER A 59 -11.26 -12.34 0.59
C SER A 59 -10.76 -12.90 1.92
N TYR A 60 -11.65 -13.08 2.91
CA TYR A 60 -11.27 -13.68 4.18
C TYR A 60 -10.64 -15.07 4.01
N PHE A 61 -11.24 -15.91 3.15
CA PHE A 61 -10.70 -17.25 2.89
C PHE A 61 -9.31 -17.20 2.24
N VAL A 62 -9.11 -16.30 1.27
CA VAL A 62 -7.81 -16.11 0.61
C VAL A 62 -6.78 -15.61 1.63
N ASP A 63 -7.12 -14.59 2.41
CA ASP A 63 -6.20 -13.93 3.33
C ASP A 63 -5.77 -14.84 4.49
N HIS A 64 -6.68 -15.75 4.99
CA HIS A 64 -6.41 -16.55 6.19
C HIS A 64 -6.05 -18.01 5.88
N TYR A 65 -6.42 -18.53 4.72
CA TYR A 65 -6.26 -19.96 4.42
C TYR A 65 -5.49 -20.27 3.14
N LEU A 66 -5.36 -19.30 2.21
CA LEU A 66 -4.63 -19.52 0.95
C LEU A 66 -3.32 -18.75 0.86
N ASN A 67 -3.18 -17.65 1.61
CA ASN A 67 -1.93 -16.92 1.63
C ASN A 67 -0.83 -17.81 2.19
N ASP A 68 0.23 -17.99 1.43
CA ASP A 68 1.43 -18.67 1.88
C ASP A 68 2.07 -17.91 3.04
N GLU A 69 2.76 -18.61 3.94
CA GLU A 69 3.61 -18.00 4.98
C GLU A 69 4.54 -16.91 4.41
N ASN A 70 4.85 -16.98 3.12
CA ASN A 70 5.67 -16.01 2.40
C ASN A 70 4.95 -14.67 2.17
N SER A 71 3.63 -14.66 1.93
CA SER A 71 2.88 -13.42 1.76
C SER A 71 2.69 -12.68 3.09
N GLU A 72 2.52 -13.41 4.19
CA GLU A 72 2.49 -12.81 5.54
C GLU A 72 3.85 -12.21 5.93
N LYS A 73 4.97 -12.87 5.54
CA LYS A 73 6.31 -12.33 5.75
C LYS A 73 6.56 -11.05 4.93
N GLU A 74 6.14 -11.02 3.66
CA GLU A 74 6.27 -9.81 2.84
C GLU A 74 5.43 -8.65 3.38
N VAL A 75 4.21 -8.91 3.83
CA VAL A 75 3.36 -7.90 4.50
C VAL A 75 4.04 -7.39 5.77
N ASN A 76 4.57 -8.28 6.59
CA ASN A 76 5.27 -7.91 7.82
C ASN A 76 6.52 -7.06 7.53
N TYR A 77 7.38 -7.47 6.58
CA TYR A 77 8.55 -6.67 6.19
C TYR A 77 8.17 -5.28 5.70
N SER A 78 7.10 -5.17 4.93
CA SER A 78 6.60 -3.89 4.42
C SER A 78 6.13 -2.96 5.54
N GLU A 79 5.46 -3.51 6.55
CA GLU A 79 4.99 -2.76 7.72
C GLU A 79 6.15 -2.28 8.59
N ILE A 80 7.11 -3.16 8.90
CA ILE A 80 8.29 -2.83 9.70
C ILE A 80 9.15 -1.77 8.98
N LEU A 81 9.33 -1.89 7.66
CA LEU A 81 10.03 -0.89 6.87
C LEU A 81 9.34 0.49 6.94
N ASN A 82 8.01 0.52 6.92
CA ASN A 82 7.27 1.77 7.07
C ASN A 82 7.47 2.40 8.46
N ILE A 83 7.37 1.58 9.52
CA ILE A 83 7.60 2.05 10.90
C ILE A 83 9.02 2.62 11.02
N ALA A 84 10.04 1.85 10.61
CA ALA A 84 11.43 2.29 10.65
C ALA A 84 11.66 3.60 9.88
N PHE A 85 10.97 3.77 8.74
CA PHE A 85 11.03 4.99 7.96
C PHE A 85 10.42 6.20 8.70
N TYR A 86 9.22 6.07 9.30
CA TYR A 86 8.57 7.15 10.03
C TYR A 86 9.30 7.52 11.32
N GLU A 87 9.89 6.52 11.99
CA GLU A 87 10.68 6.72 13.19
C GLU A 87 12.13 7.14 12.90
N LYS A 88 12.55 7.11 11.63
CA LYS A 88 13.94 7.35 11.18
C LYS A 88 14.93 6.39 11.84
N ASP A 89 14.48 5.17 12.14
CA ASP A 89 15.30 4.14 12.73
C ASP A 89 16.12 3.42 11.64
N LYS A 90 17.35 3.91 11.44
CA LYS A 90 18.30 3.33 10.50
C LYS A 90 18.64 1.88 10.84
N ILE A 91 18.84 1.58 12.12
CA ILE A 91 19.27 0.25 12.56
C ILE A 91 18.20 -0.77 12.25
N ALA A 92 16.93 -0.47 12.59
CA ALA A 92 15.82 -1.33 12.25
C ALA A 92 15.65 -1.48 10.72
N ALA A 93 15.77 -0.40 9.95
CA ALA A 93 15.67 -0.44 8.49
C ALA A 93 16.74 -1.32 7.83
N GLU A 94 18.01 -1.21 8.27
CA GLU A 94 19.13 -2.04 7.79
C GLU A 94 18.96 -3.51 8.16
N GLU A 95 18.47 -3.80 9.37
CA GLU A 95 18.24 -5.17 9.81
C GLU A 95 17.14 -5.84 8.97
N ILE A 96 16.01 -5.17 8.76
CA ILE A 96 14.94 -5.67 7.92
C ILE A 96 15.41 -5.82 6.47
N LYS A 97 16.17 -4.87 5.93
CA LYS A 97 16.79 -5.01 4.59
C LYS A 97 17.62 -6.29 4.50
N ARG A 98 18.46 -6.60 5.48
CA ARG A 98 19.27 -7.83 5.50
C ARG A 98 18.40 -9.08 5.51
N GLN A 99 17.30 -9.09 6.29
CA GLN A 99 16.35 -10.21 6.34
C GLN A 99 15.66 -10.40 4.99
N ILE A 100 15.16 -9.34 4.36
CA ILE A 100 14.55 -9.37 3.03
C ILE A 100 15.52 -9.92 1.97
N PHE A 101 16.79 -9.52 2.00
CA PHE A 101 17.79 -9.99 1.03
C PHE A 101 18.23 -11.43 1.27
N SER A 102 18.18 -11.93 2.51
CA SER A 102 18.48 -13.33 2.83
C SER A 102 17.31 -14.26 2.54
N ASP A 103 16.09 -13.75 2.52
CA ASP A 103 14.89 -14.51 2.19
C ASP A 103 14.75 -14.65 0.67
N LYS A 104 14.97 -15.87 0.15
CA LYS A 104 14.89 -16.18 -1.28
C LYS A 104 13.48 -16.00 -1.86
N SER A 105 12.45 -16.02 -1.01
CA SER A 105 11.06 -15.83 -1.40
C SER A 105 10.66 -14.36 -1.57
N SER A 106 11.47 -13.42 -1.04
CA SER A 106 11.21 -11.99 -1.15
C SER A 106 11.24 -11.50 -2.60
N SER A 107 10.26 -10.71 -2.98
CA SER A 107 10.17 -10.10 -4.31
C SER A 107 11.29 -9.10 -4.59
N ASN A 108 11.60 -8.85 -5.85
CA ASN A 108 12.58 -7.83 -6.24
C ASN A 108 12.08 -6.43 -5.84
N GLU A 109 10.77 -6.20 -5.97
CA GLU A 109 10.11 -4.95 -5.59
C GLU A 109 10.29 -4.65 -4.10
N LEU A 110 10.17 -5.66 -3.22
CA LEU A 110 10.39 -5.51 -1.79
C LEU A 110 11.87 -5.21 -1.47
N ARG A 111 12.81 -5.86 -2.16
CA ARG A 111 14.26 -5.60 -2.03
C ARG A 111 14.63 -4.18 -2.47
N ASP A 112 14.08 -3.73 -3.61
CA ASP A 112 14.26 -2.38 -4.12
C ASP A 112 13.70 -1.34 -3.14
N ARG A 113 12.52 -1.62 -2.57
CA ARG A 113 11.89 -0.78 -1.55
C ARG A 113 12.72 -0.69 -0.27
N ALA A 114 13.23 -1.81 0.23
CA ALA A 114 14.08 -1.85 1.42
C ALA A 114 15.37 -1.03 1.21
N THR A 115 15.97 -1.14 0.03
CA THR A 115 17.15 -0.35 -0.35
C THR A 115 16.85 1.14 -0.35
N LEU A 116 15.74 1.55 -0.97
CA LEU A 116 15.31 2.94 -1.00
C LEU A 116 15.06 3.51 0.39
N ILE A 117 14.38 2.75 1.26
CA ILE A 117 14.06 3.22 2.62
C ILE A 117 15.33 3.46 3.44
N VAL A 118 16.30 2.55 3.38
CA VAL A 118 17.60 2.73 4.05
C VAL A 118 18.31 3.97 3.51
N ASP A 119 18.42 4.11 2.19
CA ASP A 119 19.06 5.28 1.55
C ASP A 119 18.35 6.59 1.91
N MET A 120 17.02 6.56 2.06
CA MET A 120 16.24 7.75 2.47
C MET A 120 16.53 8.18 3.89
N ILE A 121 16.71 7.22 4.81
CA ILE A 121 17.05 7.51 6.20
C ILE A 121 18.48 8.05 6.29
N ASP A 122 19.44 7.45 5.54
CA ASP A 122 20.85 7.84 5.55
C ASP A 122 21.11 9.23 4.97
N ASN A 123 20.51 9.52 3.83
CA ASN A 123 20.83 10.73 3.05
C ASN A 123 19.86 11.88 3.31
N GLN A 124 19.11 11.84 4.41
CA GLN A 124 18.10 12.87 4.74
C GLN A 124 17.17 13.21 3.57
N GLY A 125 16.85 12.21 2.74
CA GLY A 125 15.98 12.36 1.58
C GLY A 125 16.67 12.77 0.27
N GLN A 126 18.01 12.76 0.20
CA GLN A 126 18.78 12.99 -1.04
C GLN A 126 19.46 11.69 -1.46
N SER A 127 18.80 10.85 -2.27
CA SER A 127 19.46 9.69 -2.89
C SER A 127 19.47 9.80 -4.41
N ASN A 128 20.53 9.32 -5.04
CA ASN A 128 20.55 9.01 -6.46
C ASN A 128 19.77 7.71 -6.67
N VAL A 129 18.51 7.83 -7.00
CA VAL A 129 17.67 6.66 -7.28
C VAL A 129 18.29 5.87 -8.42
N ASP A 130 18.60 4.61 -8.16
CA ASP A 130 19.16 3.70 -9.16
C ASP A 130 18.22 3.62 -10.37
N ALA A 131 18.76 3.83 -11.57
CA ALA A 131 18.02 3.74 -12.84
C ALA A 131 17.28 2.39 -12.99
N ARG A 132 17.76 1.31 -12.34
CA ARG A 132 17.08 0.00 -12.29
C ARG A 132 15.72 0.07 -11.61
N ILE A 133 15.59 0.86 -10.54
CA ILE A 133 14.33 1.02 -9.81
C ILE A 133 13.33 1.77 -10.67
N ILE A 134 13.75 2.83 -11.35
CA ILE A 134 12.91 3.57 -12.28
C ILE A 134 12.45 2.66 -13.41
N ASN A 135 13.36 1.89 -13.99
CA ASN A 135 13.04 0.94 -15.06
C ASN A 135 12.08 -0.17 -14.60
N SER A 136 12.13 -0.61 -13.31
CA SER A 136 11.20 -1.61 -12.80
C SER A 136 9.76 -1.10 -12.76
N ILE A 137 9.56 0.19 -12.46
CA ILE A 137 8.23 0.83 -12.50
C ILE A 137 7.65 0.82 -13.91
N PHE A 138 8.50 1.09 -14.93
CA PHE A 138 8.08 1.22 -16.33
C PHE A 138 8.17 -0.07 -17.13
N LYS A 139 8.54 -1.18 -16.50
CA LYS A 139 8.66 -2.49 -17.14
C LYS A 139 7.36 -2.94 -17.84
N HIS A 140 6.21 -2.44 -17.38
CA HIS A 140 4.90 -2.77 -17.89
C HIS A 140 4.24 -1.54 -18.53
N ASP A 141 3.69 -1.67 -19.73
CA ASP A 141 2.97 -0.58 -20.45
C ASP A 141 1.81 0.01 -19.62
N ASN A 142 1.23 -0.79 -18.73
CA ASN A 142 0.12 -0.39 -17.85
C ASN A 142 0.53 -0.28 -16.38
N TRP A 143 1.74 0.20 -16.07
CA TRP A 143 2.29 0.28 -14.71
C TRP A 143 1.33 0.93 -13.70
N THR A 144 0.49 1.86 -14.12
CA THR A 144 -0.50 2.52 -13.26
C THR A 144 -1.54 1.58 -12.66
N GLN A 145 -1.68 0.36 -13.17
CA GLN A 145 -2.62 -0.65 -12.67
C GLN A 145 -2.01 -1.53 -11.57
N TYR A 146 -0.68 -1.52 -11.43
CA TYR A 146 0.05 -2.34 -10.46
C TYR A 146 0.31 -1.54 -9.19
N ASP A 147 -0.20 -2.05 -8.07
CA ASP A 147 -0.08 -1.39 -6.77
C ASP A 147 1.38 -1.26 -6.33
N GLU A 148 2.21 -2.26 -6.63
CA GLU A 148 3.64 -2.26 -6.34
C GLU A 148 4.37 -1.11 -7.05
N ALA A 149 4.04 -0.86 -8.31
CA ALA A 149 4.61 0.25 -9.07
C ALA A 149 4.19 1.62 -8.49
N ILE A 150 2.96 1.73 -8.02
CA ILE A 150 2.46 2.95 -7.36
C ILE A 150 3.18 3.19 -6.03
N ILE A 151 3.37 2.13 -5.22
CA ILE A 151 4.10 2.19 -3.95
C ILE A 151 5.55 2.58 -4.20
N LEU A 152 6.20 1.96 -5.18
CA LEU A 152 7.58 2.24 -5.53
C LEU A 152 7.76 3.68 -6.02
N LEU A 153 6.84 4.17 -6.89
CA LEU A 153 6.83 5.58 -7.32
C LEU A 153 6.69 6.53 -6.12
N SER A 154 5.80 6.21 -5.17
CA SER A 154 5.61 7.00 -3.96
C SER A 154 6.90 7.17 -3.16
N ASN A 155 7.71 6.11 -3.06
CA ASN A 155 8.99 6.15 -2.37
C ASN A 155 10.04 6.95 -3.16
N ILE A 156 10.17 6.71 -4.47
CA ILE A 156 11.13 7.40 -5.34
C ILE A 156 10.91 8.91 -5.37
N ILE A 157 9.67 9.38 -5.40
CA ILE A 157 9.35 10.81 -5.39
C ILE A 157 10.00 11.54 -4.21
N ARG A 158 10.16 10.90 -3.05
CA ARG A 158 10.78 11.51 -1.87
C ARG A 158 12.29 11.69 -1.99
N THR A 159 12.96 10.93 -2.83
CA THR A 159 14.43 10.87 -2.94
C THR A 159 14.96 11.46 -4.22
N SER A 160 14.13 11.61 -5.24
CA SER A 160 14.52 12.08 -6.56
C SER A 160 14.22 13.56 -6.76
N ASN A 161 14.78 14.10 -7.83
CA ASN A 161 14.34 15.42 -8.29
C ASN A 161 12.87 15.35 -8.70
N VAL A 162 12.02 15.94 -7.87
CA VAL A 162 10.55 15.88 -7.98
C VAL A 162 10.05 16.42 -9.33
N LEU A 163 10.76 17.34 -9.97
CA LEU A 163 10.35 17.89 -11.26
C LEU A 163 10.38 16.82 -12.34
N ASN A 164 11.33 15.89 -12.28
CA ASN A 164 11.42 14.76 -13.21
C ASN A 164 10.28 13.74 -13.00
N MET A 165 9.65 13.74 -11.83
CA MET A 165 8.54 12.84 -11.49
C MET A 165 7.17 13.41 -11.87
N SER A 166 7.09 14.70 -12.22
CA SER A 166 5.84 15.36 -12.60
C SER A 166 5.03 14.64 -13.69
N PRO A 167 5.65 14.15 -14.80
CA PRO A 167 4.90 13.44 -15.84
C PRO A 167 4.22 12.17 -15.33
N LEU A 168 4.86 11.44 -14.39
CA LEU A 168 4.34 10.20 -13.82
C LEU A 168 3.14 10.48 -12.93
N VAL A 169 3.25 11.47 -12.04
CA VAL A 169 2.13 11.88 -11.18
C VAL A 169 0.96 12.38 -12.01
N LEU A 170 1.20 13.16 -13.05
CA LEU A 170 0.16 13.62 -13.95
C LEU A 170 -0.48 12.47 -14.75
N THR A 171 0.24 11.39 -15.01
CA THR A 171 -0.32 10.17 -15.62
C THR A 171 -1.29 9.48 -14.67
N LEU A 172 -0.95 9.36 -13.38
CA LEU A 172 -1.88 8.84 -12.36
C LEU A 172 -3.14 9.71 -12.24
N ILE A 173 -3.00 11.04 -12.21
CA ILE A 173 -4.13 11.97 -12.16
C ILE A 173 -5.04 11.80 -13.37
N ARG A 174 -4.48 11.63 -14.57
CA ARG A 174 -5.29 11.39 -15.78
C ARG A 174 -6.02 10.06 -15.76
N LYS A 175 -5.38 9.01 -15.21
CA LYS A 175 -5.96 7.66 -15.13
C LYS A 175 -7.03 7.57 -14.04
N TYR A 176 -6.79 8.16 -12.88
CA TYR A 176 -7.62 8.09 -11.69
C TYR A 176 -8.14 9.49 -11.32
N LYS A 177 -9.00 10.06 -12.16
CA LYS A 177 -9.48 11.46 -12.02
C LYS A 177 -10.19 11.72 -10.70
N ASP A 178 -11.03 10.78 -10.30
CA ASP A 178 -11.88 10.85 -9.10
C ASP A 178 -11.48 9.69 -8.19
N LEU A 179 -10.73 9.97 -7.12
CA LEU A 179 -10.21 8.94 -6.23
C LEU A 179 -11.31 8.21 -5.46
N ASP A 180 -12.41 8.88 -5.15
CA ASP A 180 -13.55 8.30 -4.43
C ASP A 180 -14.22 7.11 -5.14
N LYS A 181 -13.96 6.92 -6.44
CA LYS A 181 -14.40 5.77 -7.23
C LYS A 181 -13.56 4.51 -7.02
N GLU A 182 -12.39 4.66 -6.42
CA GLU A 182 -11.47 3.56 -6.15
C GLU A 182 -11.70 2.97 -4.75
N LYS A 183 -11.22 1.74 -4.50
CA LYS A 183 -11.20 1.15 -3.16
C LYS A 183 -10.36 2.02 -2.22
N ILE A 184 -10.73 2.09 -0.93
CA ILE A 184 -10.08 2.96 0.07
C ILE A 184 -8.57 2.76 0.10
N GLU A 185 -8.10 1.52 0.08
CA GLU A 185 -6.67 1.22 0.07
C GLU A 185 -5.96 1.80 -1.17
N LYS A 186 -6.58 1.71 -2.34
CA LYS A 186 -6.03 2.30 -3.57
C LYS A 186 -6.07 3.82 -3.53
N GLN A 187 -7.14 4.42 -3.01
CA GLN A 187 -7.20 5.87 -2.77
C GLN A 187 -6.02 6.31 -1.89
N ARG A 188 -5.77 5.58 -0.79
CA ARG A 188 -4.67 5.87 0.14
C ARG A 188 -3.31 5.83 -0.57
N ARG A 189 -3.04 4.78 -1.36
CA ARG A 189 -1.77 4.65 -2.11
C ARG A 189 -1.58 5.77 -3.13
N LEU A 190 -2.60 6.04 -3.93
CA LEU A 190 -2.57 7.10 -4.95
C LEU A 190 -2.39 8.48 -4.33
N ALA A 191 -3.16 8.80 -3.30
CA ALA A 191 -3.06 10.07 -2.61
C ALA A 191 -1.70 10.25 -1.92
N THR A 192 -1.09 9.18 -1.39
CA THR A 192 0.27 9.22 -0.81
C THR A 192 1.32 9.63 -1.85
N VAL A 193 1.20 9.19 -3.12
CA VAL A 193 2.06 9.68 -4.22
C VAL A 193 1.96 11.20 -4.34
N GLY A 194 0.75 11.74 -4.33
CA GLY A 194 0.51 13.18 -4.39
C GLY A 194 1.08 13.93 -3.17
N ILE A 195 0.87 13.43 -1.95
CA ILE A 195 1.43 14.03 -0.73
C ILE A 195 2.95 14.04 -0.77
N ASN A 196 3.60 12.94 -1.15
CA ASN A 196 5.06 12.88 -1.26
C ASN A 196 5.60 13.85 -2.31
N TYR A 197 4.87 14.03 -3.42
CA TYR A 197 5.20 15.04 -4.41
C TYR A 197 5.13 16.46 -3.83
N LEU A 198 4.04 16.82 -3.16
CA LEU A 198 3.86 18.14 -2.55
C LEU A 198 4.94 18.42 -1.49
N PHE A 199 5.27 17.41 -0.69
CA PHE A 199 6.30 17.47 0.34
C PHE A 199 7.68 17.78 -0.26
N ASN A 200 8.09 17.03 -1.28
CA ASN A 200 9.40 17.18 -1.90
C ASN A 200 9.48 18.46 -2.76
N PHE A 201 8.40 18.78 -3.47
CA PHE A 201 8.33 20.01 -4.25
C PHE A 201 8.46 21.25 -3.36
N ARG A 202 7.80 21.30 -2.20
CA ARG A 202 7.89 22.43 -1.28
C ARG A 202 9.29 22.63 -0.72
N LYS A 203 10.07 21.56 -0.51
CA LYS A 203 11.49 21.65 -0.13
C LYS A 203 12.36 22.31 -1.20
N LEU A 204 12.02 22.12 -2.47
CA LEU A 204 12.77 22.67 -3.60
C LEU A 204 12.33 24.09 -4.02
N SER A 205 11.05 24.38 -3.95
CA SER A 205 10.48 25.62 -4.42
C SER A 205 9.36 26.12 -3.52
N LYS A 206 9.34 27.43 -3.28
CA LYS A 206 8.24 28.12 -2.61
C LYS A 206 7.13 28.54 -3.58
N GLU A 207 7.36 28.42 -4.89
CA GLU A 207 6.42 28.87 -5.89
C GLU A 207 5.23 27.90 -6.03
N PHE A 208 4.06 28.51 -6.20
CA PHE A 208 2.81 27.81 -6.42
C PHE A 208 2.61 27.60 -7.93
N ASN A 209 2.61 26.36 -8.38
CA ASN A 209 2.47 26.07 -9.82
C ASN A 209 1.21 25.23 -10.13
N LYS A 210 0.89 25.16 -11.44
CA LYS A 210 -0.30 24.42 -11.93
C LYS A 210 -0.29 22.94 -11.57
N THR A 211 0.88 22.30 -11.45
CA THR A 211 0.98 20.89 -11.08
C THR A 211 0.61 20.68 -9.63
N VAL A 212 1.09 21.53 -8.74
CA VAL A 212 0.74 21.53 -7.31
C VAL A 212 -0.78 21.66 -7.12
N LEU A 213 -1.40 22.65 -7.79
CA LEU A 213 -2.86 22.83 -7.76
C LEU A 213 -3.62 21.59 -8.21
N LYS A 214 -3.19 20.96 -9.30
CA LYS A 214 -3.80 19.74 -9.81
C LYS A 214 -3.72 18.61 -8.80
N ILE A 215 -2.56 18.45 -8.13
CA ILE A 215 -2.35 17.41 -7.12
C ILE A 215 -3.24 17.66 -5.90
N ILE A 216 -3.26 18.88 -5.36
CA ILE A 216 -4.11 19.24 -4.21
C ILE A 216 -5.58 18.98 -4.53
N SER A 217 -6.04 19.42 -5.70
CA SER A 217 -7.42 19.20 -6.15
C SER A 217 -7.75 17.73 -6.33
N TRP A 218 -6.79 16.94 -6.83
CA TRP A 218 -6.95 15.51 -7.01
C TRP A 218 -7.06 14.76 -5.68
N ILE A 219 -6.21 15.07 -4.70
CA ILE A 219 -6.28 14.46 -3.36
C ILE A 219 -7.61 14.85 -2.68
N LYS A 220 -8.16 16.02 -2.95
CA LYS A 220 -9.48 16.43 -2.45
C LYS A 220 -10.61 15.50 -2.87
N THR A 221 -10.46 14.77 -3.98
CA THR A 221 -11.48 13.82 -4.46
C THR A 221 -11.50 12.50 -3.67
N THR A 222 -10.62 12.30 -2.69
CA THR A 222 -10.67 11.12 -1.81
C THR A 222 -11.94 11.09 -0.97
N SER A 223 -12.43 9.89 -0.67
CA SER A 223 -13.58 9.67 0.21
C SER A 223 -13.39 10.29 1.59
N ILE A 224 -14.48 10.73 2.22
CA ILE A 224 -14.45 11.29 3.57
C ILE A 224 -14.68 10.15 4.56
N VAL A 225 -13.62 9.41 4.84
CA VAL A 225 -13.60 8.26 5.76
C VAL A 225 -12.41 8.37 6.72
N PRO A 226 -12.49 7.77 7.93
CA PRO A 226 -11.43 7.87 8.93
C PRO A 226 -10.06 7.40 8.42
N GLU A 227 -10.03 6.35 7.59
CA GLU A 227 -8.82 5.73 7.03
C GLU A 227 -8.00 6.67 6.14
N LEU A 228 -8.64 7.72 5.63
CA LEU A 228 -8.01 8.76 4.80
C LEU A 228 -7.84 10.09 5.54
N GLY A 229 -8.16 10.14 6.84
CA GLY A 229 -8.12 11.37 7.65
C GLY A 229 -6.77 12.08 7.57
N ILE A 230 -5.68 11.37 7.85
CA ILE A 230 -4.33 11.95 7.83
C ILE A 230 -3.91 12.47 6.43
N ILE A 231 -4.33 11.82 5.37
CA ILE A 231 -4.06 12.25 3.99
C ILE A 231 -4.79 13.58 3.70
N ARG A 232 -6.02 13.68 4.13
CA ARG A 232 -6.81 14.91 3.95
C ARG A 232 -6.26 16.05 4.79
N GLU A 233 -5.80 15.78 6.00
CA GLU A 233 -5.13 16.72 6.89
C GLU A 233 -3.83 17.26 6.25
N LEU A 234 -2.99 16.36 5.71
CA LEU A 234 -1.76 16.74 5.02
C LEU A 234 -2.05 17.55 3.74
N ASN A 235 -3.10 17.19 3.00
CA ASN A 235 -3.52 17.98 1.84
C ASN A 235 -3.97 19.39 2.21
N ALA A 236 -4.73 19.53 3.30
CA ALA A 236 -5.15 20.82 3.84
C ALA A 236 -3.94 21.65 4.33
N TYR A 237 -2.94 20.98 4.94
CA TYR A 237 -1.68 21.60 5.31
C TYR A 237 -0.96 22.22 4.10
N PHE A 238 -0.76 21.44 3.03
CA PHE A 238 -0.09 21.95 1.83
C PHE A 238 -0.89 23.06 1.16
N LEU A 239 -2.21 22.96 1.12
CA LEU A 239 -3.05 24.06 0.62
C LEU A 239 -2.81 25.33 1.42
N ALA A 240 -2.87 25.25 2.75
CA ALA A 240 -2.65 26.40 3.63
C ALA A 240 -1.26 27.02 3.47
N VAL A 241 -0.22 26.17 3.33
CA VAL A 241 1.16 26.63 3.09
C VAL A 241 1.27 27.38 1.76
N TYR A 242 0.65 26.90 0.70
CA TYR A 242 0.69 27.55 -0.61
C TYR A 242 -0.17 28.81 -0.68
N GLU A 243 -1.24 28.90 0.11
CA GLU A 243 -2.07 30.11 0.26
C GLU A 243 -1.48 31.13 1.22
N GLY A 244 -0.36 30.81 1.88
CA GLY A 244 0.26 31.67 2.88
C GLY A 244 -0.52 31.75 4.19
N ASN A 245 -1.45 30.80 4.44
CA ASN A 245 -2.24 30.76 5.66
C ASN A 245 -1.47 30.09 6.82
N ILE A 246 -0.60 30.91 7.46
CA ILE A 246 0.28 30.44 8.53
C ILE A 246 -0.52 29.90 9.73
N SER A 247 -1.65 30.53 10.06
CA SER A 247 -2.48 30.09 11.20
C SER A 247 -2.99 28.66 11.01
N VAL A 248 -3.56 28.36 9.84
CA VAL A 248 -4.09 27.02 9.53
C VAL A 248 -2.96 26.00 9.47
N SER A 249 -1.86 26.28 8.78
CA SER A 249 -0.73 25.35 8.67
C SER A 249 -0.10 25.02 10.03
N THR A 250 0.02 26.02 10.92
CA THR A 250 0.52 25.83 12.28
C THR A 250 -0.43 24.97 13.12
N ASN A 251 -1.74 25.24 13.04
CA ASN A 251 -2.74 24.45 13.77
C ASN A 251 -2.70 22.98 13.33
N ILE A 252 -2.60 22.69 12.04
CA ILE A 252 -2.48 21.32 11.53
C ILE A 252 -1.22 20.64 12.06
N LYS A 253 -0.07 21.32 12.06
CA LYS A 253 1.16 20.78 12.68
C LYS A 253 0.96 20.44 14.16
N ASN A 254 0.26 21.29 14.90
CA ASN A 254 0.00 21.07 16.33
C ASN A 254 -0.92 19.85 16.54
N VAL A 255 -1.98 19.71 15.74
CA VAL A 255 -2.86 18.54 15.78
C VAL A 255 -2.08 17.26 15.52
N LEU A 256 -1.24 17.22 14.48
CA LEU A 256 -0.39 16.07 14.17
C LEU A 256 0.55 15.73 15.35
N LYS A 257 1.15 16.71 16.01
CA LYS A 257 2.01 16.49 17.19
C LYS A 257 1.25 15.86 18.35
N ILE A 258 0.09 16.43 18.69
CA ILE A 258 -0.75 15.96 19.80
C ILE A 258 -1.27 14.54 19.51
N SER A 259 -1.53 14.21 18.25
CA SER A 259 -1.99 12.90 17.79
C SER A 259 -0.87 11.84 17.70
N GLY A 260 0.37 12.15 18.14
CA GLY A 260 1.49 11.21 18.14
C GLY A 260 2.34 11.20 16.87
N TYR A 261 2.02 12.04 15.85
CA TYR A 261 2.78 12.14 14.59
C TYR A 261 3.87 13.24 14.67
N GLN A 262 4.61 13.31 15.78
CA GLN A 262 5.57 14.39 16.03
C GLN A 262 6.68 14.47 14.97
N ASN A 263 7.25 13.34 14.57
CA ASN A 263 8.30 13.30 13.56
C ASN A 263 7.78 13.79 12.21
N LEU A 264 6.60 13.34 11.79
CA LEU A 264 5.96 13.81 10.56
C LEU A 264 5.72 15.31 10.60
N ALA A 265 5.16 15.83 11.70
CA ALA A 265 4.88 17.27 11.86
C ALA A 265 6.15 18.13 11.84
N ASN A 266 7.27 17.64 12.39
CA ASN A 266 8.55 18.33 12.38
C ASN A 266 9.19 18.35 10.98
N ASP A 267 8.98 17.30 10.20
CA ASP A 267 9.51 17.17 8.84
C ASP A 267 8.74 17.99 7.79
N LEU A 268 7.50 18.39 8.10
CA LEU A 268 6.68 19.18 7.19
C LEU A 268 7.38 20.51 6.84
N PRO A 269 7.63 20.80 5.54
CA PRO A 269 8.28 22.02 5.09
C PRO A 269 7.40 23.25 5.37
N ASN A 270 8.03 24.38 5.73
CA ASN A 270 7.33 25.65 5.96
C ASN A 270 7.05 26.40 4.67
#